data_54718716f2e3bb38994caa2b8808f3ab
#
_entry.id   54718716f2e3bb38994caa2b8808f3ab
#
_cell.length_a   1.000
_cell.length_b   1.000
_cell.length_c   1.000
_cell.angle_alpha   90.00
_cell.angle_beta   90.00
_cell.angle_gamma   90.00
#
_symmetry.space_group_name_H-M   'P 1'
#
loop_
_entity.id
_entity.type
_entity.pdbx_description
1 polymer ?
#
loop_
_entity_poly.entity_id
_entity_poly.type
_entity_poly.pdbx_seq_one_letter_code
_entity_poly.pdbx_strand_id
1 'polypeptide(L)'
;MIAELGVKSLRVDDLAHDLAVSKRTLYEMFGDKEELLYHSIKYLLQTEAVEIQANAKKSQSGIPALLVIFDQMMARGVVRKRIMENLAKFYPELYERIMTENRDYGLAVLREKLNALVAEGLISEMVNIDLSITMFYYTSMGLMHRHGRLVLPEGVTEQGALRYTIVNFFRGIATVRGVEQIDTWLAQQSVK
;
A
#
# COMPACT_ATOMS: atom_id res chain seq x y z
N MET A 1 7.85 12.36 13.35
CA MET A 1 7.77 11.84 14.75
C MET A 1 7.34 10.37 14.82
N ILE A 2 6.09 9.91 14.45
CA ILE A 2 5.71 8.48 14.50
C ILE A 2 6.61 7.60 13.62
N ALA A 3 6.95 8.06 12.42
CA ALA A 3 7.84 7.36 11.49
C ALA A 3 9.29 7.24 12.01
N GLU A 4 9.73 8.16 12.83
CA GLU A 4 11.10 8.23 13.37
C GLU A 4 11.23 7.55 14.72
N LEU A 5 10.34 7.86 15.66
CA LEU A 5 10.39 7.41 17.05
C LEU A 5 9.64 6.10 17.30
N GLY A 6 8.72 5.74 16.42
CA GLY A 6 7.80 4.61 16.59
C GLY A 6 6.65 4.92 17.57
N VAL A 7 5.59 4.10 17.48
CA VAL A 7 4.34 4.28 18.21
C VAL A 7 4.50 4.20 19.74
N LYS A 8 5.43 3.34 20.22
CA LYS A 8 5.67 3.14 21.66
C LYS A 8 6.27 4.36 22.32
N SER A 9 7.20 5.04 21.63
CA SER A 9 7.97 6.17 22.17
C SER A 9 7.21 7.50 22.09
N LEU A 10 6.05 7.52 21.43
CA LEU A 10 5.24 8.73 21.34
C LEU A 10 4.65 9.09 22.69
N ARG A 11 5.15 10.15 23.30
CA ARG A 11 4.58 10.76 24.49
C ARG A 11 3.69 11.94 24.06
N VAL A 12 2.47 11.98 24.60
CA VAL A 12 1.53 13.06 24.28
C VAL A 12 2.05 14.41 24.78
N ASP A 13 2.87 14.41 25.85
CA ASP A 13 3.51 15.61 26.39
C ASP A 13 4.54 16.19 25.42
N ASP A 14 5.38 15.34 24.79
CA ASP A 14 6.36 15.76 23.80
C ASP A 14 5.67 16.33 22.55
N LEU A 15 4.59 15.66 22.10
CA LEU A 15 3.80 16.13 20.98
C LEU A 15 3.11 17.47 21.26
N ALA A 16 2.55 17.65 22.45
CA ALA A 16 1.93 18.89 22.89
C ALA A 16 2.93 20.03 22.89
N HIS A 17 4.15 19.77 23.40
CA HIS A 17 5.25 20.73 23.38
C HIS A 17 5.65 21.13 21.95
N ASP A 18 5.86 20.14 21.05
CA ASP A 18 6.29 20.38 19.67
C ASP A 18 5.23 21.15 18.85
N LEU A 19 3.94 20.91 19.14
CA LEU A 19 2.83 21.62 18.49
C LEU A 19 2.46 22.95 19.16
N ALA A 20 3.15 23.32 20.25
CA ALA A 20 2.86 24.51 21.06
C ALA A 20 1.40 24.56 21.54
N VAL A 21 0.81 23.41 21.88
CA VAL A 21 -0.54 23.28 22.47
C VAL A 21 -0.48 22.57 23.82
N SER A 22 -1.57 22.66 24.60
CA SER A 22 -1.65 21.91 25.84
C SER A 22 -2.01 20.43 25.57
N LYS A 23 -1.55 19.53 26.46
CA LYS A 23 -1.98 18.11 26.46
C LYS A 23 -3.52 17.99 26.55
N ARG A 24 -4.14 18.87 27.32
CA ARG A 24 -5.60 18.98 27.45
C ARG A 24 -6.26 19.26 26.09
N THR A 25 -5.71 20.20 25.34
CA THR A 25 -6.21 20.55 23.99
C THR A 25 -6.16 19.32 23.05
N LEU A 26 -5.05 18.55 23.10
CA LEU A 26 -4.96 17.31 22.30
C LEU A 26 -6.04 16.29 22.68
N TYR A 27 -6.30 16.10 23.97
CA TYR A 27 -7.34 15.17 24.40
C TYR A 27 -8.76 15.71 24.13
N GLU A 28 -8.98 17.02 24.18
CA GLU A 28 -10.25 17.64 23.76
C GLU A 28 -10.51 17.45 22.26
N MET A 29 -9.46 17.43 21.42
CA MET A 29 -9.57 17.25 19.96
C MET A 29 -9.73 15.77 19.56
N PHE A 30 -9.00 14.86 20.21
CA PHE A 30 -8.87 13.46 19.75
C PHE A 30 -9.49 12.44 20.73
N GLY A 31 -9.90 12.85 21.93
CA GLY A 31 -10.40 11.98 22.97
C GLY A 31 -9.30 11.35 23.79
N ASP A 32 -8.58 10.39 23.22
CA ASP A 32 -7.50 9.68 23.90
C ASP A 32 -6.26 9.48 23.02
N LYS A 33 -5.26 8.76 23.53
CA LYS A 33 -4.02 8.49 22.82
C LYS A 33 -4.22 7.56 21.61
N GLU A 34 -5.15 6.62 21.69
CA GLU A 34 -5.40 5.66 20.61
C GLU A 34 -6.08 6.35 19.42
N GLU A 35 -7.07 7.20 19.67
CA GLU A 35 -7.69 8.02 18.63
C GLU A 35 -6.70 9.03 18.01
N LEU A 36 -5.82 9.63 18.83
CA LEU A 36 -4.74 10.46 18.30
C LEU A 36 -3.80 9.68 17.36
N LEU A 37 -3.41 8.46 17.75
CA LEU A 37 -2.60 7.56 16.91
C LEU A 37 -3.35 7.16 15.64
N TYR A 38 -4.63 6.81 15.75
CA TYR A 38 -5.49 6.46 14.63
C TYR A 38 -5.52 7.58 13.57
N HIS A 39 -5.87 8.79 13.98
CA HIS A 39 -5.94 9.93 13.07
C HIS A 39 -4.57 10.27 12.45
N SER A 40 -3.50 10.20 13.23
CA SER A 40 -2.13 10.47 12.74
C SER A 40 -1.68 9.46 11.69
N ILE A 41 -1.93 8.17 11.91
CA ILE A 41 -1.55 7.11 10.98
C ILE A 41 -2.44 7.14 9.73
N LYS A 42 -3.74 7.36 9.90
CA LYS A 42 -4.67 7.51 8.79
C LYS A 42 -4.28 8.68 7.89
N TYR A 43 -3.94 9.82 8.46
CA TYR A 43 -3.45 10.97 7.72
C TYR A 43 -2.17 10.65 6.93
N LEU A 44 -1.20 9.97 7.57
CA LEU A 44 0.03 9.53 6.90
C LEU A 44 -0.26 8.64 5.69
N LEU A 45 -1.09 7.61 5.87
CA LEU A 45 -1.45 6.66 4.80
C LEU A 45 -2.20 7.35 3.65
N GLN A 46 -3.11 8.26 3.96
CA GLN A 46 -3.88 9.02 2.97
C GLN A 46 -2.97 9.97 2.18
N THR A 47 -2.10 10.71 2.86
CA THR A 47 -1.14 11.62 2.21
C THR A 47 -0.21 10.87 1.27
N GLU A 48 0.35 9.75 1.72
CA GLU A 48 1.16 8.88 0.88
C GLU A 48 0.39 8.36 -0.35
N ALA A 49 -0.85 7.94 -0.17
CA ALA A 49 -1.68 7.44 -1.28
C ALA A 49 -1.95 8.52 -2.34
N VAL A 50 -2.23 9.76 -1.91
CA VAL A 50 -2.42 10.90 -2.82
C VAL A 50 -1.15 11.22 -3.60
N GLU A 51 0.01 11.28 -2.93
CA GLU A 51 1.30 11.51 -3.57
C GLU A 51 1.64 10.43 -4.59
N ILE A 52 1.49 9.16 -4.23
CA ILE A 52 1.76 8.02 -5.11
C ILE A 52 0.87 8.08 -6.36
N GLN A 53 -0.42 8.34 -6.19
CA GLN A 53 -1.35 8.44 -7.32
C GLN A 53 -1.02 9.63 -8.23
N ALA A 54 -0.68 10.78 -7.65
CA ALA A 54 -0.28 11.96 -8.41
C ALA A 54 0.99 11.72 -9.24
N ASN A 55 2.00 11.07 -8.65
CA ASN A 55 3.24 10.71 -9.32
C ASN A 55 3.01 9.69 -10.45
N ALA A 56 2.21 8.67 -10.21
CA ALA A 56 1.87 7.69 -11.23
C ALA A 56 1.16 8.31 -12.43
N LYS A 57 0.18 9.18 -12.21
CA LYS A 57 -0.53 9.90 -13.29
C LYS A 57 0.38 10.81 -14.12
N LYS A 58 1.41 11.40 -13.50
CA LYS A 58 2.39 12.26 -14.22
C LYS A 58 3.36 11.44 -15.08
N SER A 59 3.69 10.23 -14.66
CA SER A 59 4.77 9.43 -15.26
C SER A 59 4.27 8.43 -16.29
N GLN A 60 3.06 7.91 -16.14
CA GLN A 60 2.54 6.80 -16.94
C GLN A 60 1.00 6.85 -17.07
N SER A 61 0.47 6.09 -18.04
CA SER A 61 -0.97 5.83 -18.22
C SER A 61 -1.24 4.32 -18.35
N GLY A 62 -2.49 3.92 -18.33
CA GLY A 62 -2.88 2.52 -18.48
C GLY A 62 -2.34 1.61 -17.36
N ILE A 63 -2.01 0.37 -17.68
CA ILE A 63 -1.46 -0.61 -16.72
C ILE A 63 -0.14 -0.16 -16.09
N PRO A 64 0.82 0.44 -16.83
CA PRO A 64 2.06 0.97 -16.25
C PRO A 64 1.85 1.94 -15.09
N ALA A 65 0.79 2.75 -15.10
CA ALA A 65 0.48 3.64 -13.99
C ALA A 65 0.17 2.87 -12.70
N LEU A 66 -0.52 1.72 -12.79
CA LEU A 66 -0.75 0.85 -11.63
C LEU A 66 0.55 0.19 -11.16
N LEU A 67 1.40 -0.27 -12.07
CA LEU A 67 2.70 -0.85 -11.71
C LEU A 67 3.58 0.15 -10.96
N VAL A 68 3.61 1.42 -11.40
CA VAL A 68 4.31 2.51 -10.68
C VAL A 68 3.71 2.73 -9.28
N ILE A 69 2.38 2.68 -9.12
CA ILE A 69 1.74 2.78 -7.80
C ILE A 69 2.25 1.67 -6.88
N PHE A 70 2.24 0.42 -7.33
CA PHE A 70 2.72 -0.71 -6.54
C PHE A 70 4.21 -0.62 -6.21
N ASP A 71 5.07 -0.25 -7.17
CA ASP A 71 6.50 -0.06 -6.93
C ASP A 71 6.76 1.01 -5.86
N GLN A 72 6.05 2.14 -5.89
CA GLN A 72 6.17 3.19 -4.87
C GLN A 72 5.62 2.76 -3.51
N MET A 73 4.52 2.00 -3.48
CA MET A 73 4.00 1.42 -2.23
C MET A 73 5.01 0.46 -1.59
N MET A 74 5.67 -0.38 -2.40
CA MET A 74 6.72 -1.29 -1.92
C MET A 74 7.95 -0.53 -1.40
N ALA A 75 8.39 0.50 -2.09
CA ALA A 75 9.53 1.32 -1.66
C ALA A 75 9.32 1.98 -0.29
N ARG A 76 8.08 2.37 0.04
CA ARG A 76 7.71 2.94 1.35
C ARG A 76 7.41 1.85 2.41
N GLY A 77 7.41 0.59 2.00
CA GLY A 77 7.00 -0.54 2.84
C GLY A 77 7.82 -0.73 4.11
N VAL A 78 9.12 -0.40 4.10
CA VAL A 78 10.02 -0.61 5.26
C VAL A 78 9.58 0.23 6.47
N VAL A 79 9.32 1.53 6.28
CA VAL A 79 8.87 2.42 7.36
C VAL A 79 7.48 2.04 7.82
N ARG A 80 6.58 1.77 6.89
CA ARG A 80 5.21 1.33 7.17
C ARG A 80 5.18 0.02 7.96
N LYS A 81 6.00 -0.97 7.59
CA LYS A 81 6.12 -2.25 8.28
C LYS A 81 6.45 -2.04 9.76
N ARG A 82 7.43 -1.20 10.07
CA ARG A 82 7.83 -0.91 11.46
C ARG A 82 6.70 -0.28 12.28
N ILE A 83 5.94 0.66 11.68
CA ILE A 83 4.80 1.29 12.34
C ILE A 83 3.73 0.23 12.63
N MET A 84 3.38 -0.61 11.65
CA MET A 84 2.35 -1.64 11.77
C MET A 84 2.73 -2.74 12.75
N GLU A 85 3.98 -3.19 12.78
CA GLU A 85 4.47 -4.16 13.76
C GLU A 85 4.38 -3.62 15.20
N ASN A 86 4.71 -2.34 15.39
CA ASN A 86 4.56 -1.69 16.70
C ASN A 86 3.08 -1.56 17.10
N LEU A 87 2.20 -1.21 16.16
CA LEU A 87 0.76 -1.16 16.41
C LEU A 87 0.22 -2.53 16.80
N ALA A 88 0.49 -3.56 16.00
CA ALA A 88 0.04 -4.92 16.28
C ALA A 88 0.48 -5.41 17.66
N LYS A 89 1.67 -4.99 18.12
CA LYS A 89 2.21 -5.39 19.41
C LYS A 89 1.60 -4.63 20.59
N PHE A 90 1.36 -3.32 20.46
CA PHE A 90 1.02 -2.45 21.60
C PHE A 90 -0.43 -1.96 21.58
N TYR A 91 -1.08 -1.98 20.41
CA TYR A 91 -2.45 -1.51 20.16
C TYR A 91 -3.14 -2.43 19.15
N PRO A 92 -3.38 -3.71 19.48
CA PRO A 92 -3.86 -4.71 18.52
C PRO A 92 -5.24 -4.37 17.93
N GLU A 93 -6.16 -3.83 18.71
CA GLU A 93 -7.49 -3.43 18.22
C GLU A 93 -7.40 -2.27 17.23
N LEU A 94 -6.57 -1.28 17.54
CA LEU A 94 -6.28 -0.16 16.64
C LEU A 94 -5.62 -0.63 15.34
N TYR A 95 -4.69 -1.59 15.43
CA TYR A 95 -4.07 -2.21 14.27
C TYR A 95 -5.10 -2.85 13.35
N GLU A 96 -5.99 -3.69 13.90
CA GLU A 96 -7.04 -4.37 13.13
C GLU A 96 -8.01 -3.37 12.47
N ARG A 97 -8.41 -2.32 13.20
CA ARG A 97 -9.25 -1.25 12.67
C ARG A 97 -8.59 -0.56 11.46
N ILE A 98 -7.34 -0.13 11.61
CA ILE A 98 -6.59 0.55 10.52
C ILE A 98 -6.38 -0.39 9.33
N MET A 99 -6.00 -1.65 9.58
CA MET A 99 -5.76 -2.62 8.51
C MET A 99 -7.02 -2.95 7.73
N THR A 100 -8.16 -3.09 8.42
CA THR A 100 -9.46 -3.35 7.78
C THR A 100 -9.89 -2.18 6.91
N GLU A 101 -9.89 -0.96 7.45
CA GLU A 101 -10.29 0.24 6.69
C GLU A 101 -9.37 0.49 5.48
N ASN A 102 -8.05 0.33 5.68
CA ASN A 102 -7.08 0.54 4.59
C ASN A 102 -7.19 -0.53 3.50
N ARG A 103 -7.47 -1.80 3.87
CA ARG A 103 -7.78 -2.88 2.93
C ARG A 103 -9.01 -2.54 2.10
N ASP A 104 -10.11 -2.22 2.75
CA ASP A 104 -11.40 -2.00 2.08
C ASP A 104 -11.32 -0.81 1.12
N TYR A 105 -10.66 0.27 1.54
CA TYR A 105 -10.37 1.41 0.67
C TYR A 105 -9.47 1.02 -0.52
N GLY A 106 -8.37 0.30 -0.27
CA GLY A 106 -7.43 -0.13 -1.30
C GLY A 106 -8.08 -1.04 -2.35
N LEU A 107 -8.91 -1.99 -1.91
CA LEU A 107 -9.64 -2.89 -2.81
C LEU A 107 -10.69 -2.13 -3.65
N ALA A 108 -11.39 -1.15 -3.06
CA ALA A 108 -12.34 -0.31 -3.80
C ALA A 108 -11.64 0.53 -4.88
N VAL A 109 -10.51 1.17 -4.56
CA VAL A 109 -9.70 1.94 -5.52
C VAL A 109 -9.15 1.05 -6.62
N LEU A 110 -8.66 -0.15 -6.29
CA LEU A 110 -8.15 -1.09 -7.30
C LEU A 110 -9.27 -1.54 -8.24
N ARG A 111 -10.47 -1.85 -7.71
CA ARG A 111 -11.65 -2.20 -8.51
C ARG A 111 -12.01 -1.11 -9.51
N GLU A 112 -12.09 0.14 -9.07
CA GLU A 112 -12.37 1.29 -9.93
C GLU A 112 -11.36 1.39 -11.08
N LYS A 113 -10.06 1.28 -10.75
CA LYS A 113 -8.99 1.36 -11.76
C LYS A 113 -9.02 0.20 -12.75
N LEU A 114 -9.28 -1.03 -12.29
CA LEU A 114 -9.37 -2.19 -13.18
C LEU A 114 -10.58 -2.08 -14.12
N ASN A 115 -11.72 -1.63 -13.62
CA ASN A 115 -12.91 -1.38 -14.46
C ASN A 115 -12.64 -0.30 -15.54
N ALA A 116 -11.91 0.75 -15.20
CA ALA A 116 -11.49 1.76 -16.18
C ALA A 116 -10.59 1.15 -17.26
N LEU A 117 -9.64 0.28 -16.89
CA LEU A 117 -8.75 -0.41 -17.83
C LEU A 117 -9.49 -1.43 -18.71
N VAL A 118 -10.57 -2.05 -18.21
CA VAL A 118 -11.48 -2.87 -19.03
C VAL A 118 -12.16 -1.99 -20.08
N ALA A 119 -12.70 -0.83 -19.68
CA ALA A 119 -13.34 0.11 -20.61
C ALA A 119 -12.37 0.67 -21.67
N GLU A 120 -11.08 0.77 -21.33
CA GLU A 120 -10.00 1.15 -22.26
C GLU A 120 -9.54 -0.02 -23.18
N GLY A 121 -10.04 -1.24 -22.97
CA GLY A 121 -9.63 -2.44 -23.70
C GLY A 121 -8.18 -2.90 -23.38
N LEU A 122 -7.68 -2.58 -22.21
CA LEU A 122 -6.35 -2.98 -21.73
C LEU A 122 -6.42 -4.23 -20.84
N ILE A 123 -7.55 -4.44 -20.15
CA ILE A 123 -7.87 -5.67 -19.41
C ILE A 123 -9.04 -6.36 -20.13
N SER A 124 -9.01 -7.69 -20.12
CA SER A 124 -10.02 -8.51 -20.80
C SER A 124 -11.37 -8.39 -20.10
N GLU A 125 -12.45 -8.16 -20.87
CA GLU A 125 -13.84 -8.17 -20.40
C GLU A 125 -14.29 -9.55 -19.85
N MET A 126 -13.58 -10.63 -20.23
CA MET A 126 -13.86 -11.99 -19.74
C MET A 126 -13.39 -12.23 -18.30
N VAL A 127 -12.63 -11.29 -17.72
CA VAL A 127 -12.06 -11.42 -16.38
C VAL A 127 -13.10 -11.06 -15.32
N ASN A 128 -13.28 -11.95 -14.36
CA ASN A 128 -14.02 -11.61 -13.14
C ASN A 128 -13.15 -10.72 -12.24
N ILE A 129 -13.38 -9.42 -12.28
CA ILE A 129 -12.59 -8.41 -11.58
C ILE A 129 -12.58 -8.65 -10.06
N ASP A 130 -13.73 -8.96 -9.46
CA ASP A 130 -13.84 -9.14 -8.00
C ASP A 130 -13.07 -10.38 -7.53
N LEU A 131 -13.18 -11.48 -8.25
CA LEU A 131 -12.39 -12.68 -7.96
C LEU A 131 -10.90 -12.42 -8.14
N SER A 132 -10.52 -11.75 -9.21
CA SER A 132 -9.12 -11.42 -9.51
C SER A 132 -8.49 -10.54 -8.41
N ILE A 133 -9.20 -9.50 -7.96
CA ILE A 133 -8.77 -8.64 -6.85
C ILE A 133 -8.63 -9.45 -5.56
N THR A 134 -9.58 -10.32 -5.27
CA THR A 134 -9.57 -11.18 -4.08
C THR A 134 -8.34 -12.10 -4.08
N MET A 135 -8.11 -12.81 -5.18
CA MET A 135 -6.96 -13.71 -5.33
C MET A 135 -5.63 -12.94 -5.25
N PHE A 136 -5.55 -11.80 -5.92
CA PHE A 136 -4.38 -10.91 -5.85
C PHE A 136 -4.07 -10.45 -4.43
N TYR A 137 -5.11 -10.01 -3.70
CA TYR A 137 -4.97 -9.57 -2.31
C TYR A 137 -4.42 -10.69 -1.42
N TYR A 138 -5.04 -11.88 -1.42
CA TYR A 138 -4.59 -12.97 -0.57
C TYR A 138 -3.22 -13.50 -0.95
N THR A 139 -2.87 -13.53 -2.23
CA THR A 139 -1.53 -13.92 -2.68
C THR A 139 -0.48 -12.92 -2.19
N SER A 140 -0.74 -11.64 -2.36
CA SER A 140 0.16 -10.57 -1.91
C SER A 140 0.33 -10.55 -0.40
N MET A 141 -0.77 -10.70 0.36
CA MET A 141 -0.73 -10.80 1.82
C MET A 141 0.01 -12.05 2.29
N GLY A 142 -0.18 -13.19 1.62
CA GLY A 142 0.56 -14.41 1.91
C GLY A 142 2.07 -14.25 1.74
N LEU A 143 2.51 -13.48 0.76
CA LEU A 143 3.93 -13.14 0.56
C LEU A 143 4.46 -12.17 1.62
N MET A 144 3.66 -11.17 2.02
CA MET A 144 4.09 -10.14 2.96
C MET A 144 4.11 -10.58 4.44
N HIS A 145 3.20 -11.49 4.85
CA HIS A 145 3.00 -11.84 6.27
C HIS A 145 3.69 -13.16 6.68
N ARG A 146 4.26 -13.93 5.76
CA ARG A 146 4.98 -15.17 6.07
C ARG A 146 6.43 -14.92 6.47
N HIS A 147 6.64 -14.38 7.66
CA HIS A 147 7.97 -14.19 8.21
C HIS A 147 8.75 -15.53 8.24
N GLY A 148 9.80 -15.63 7.40
CA GLY A 148 10.79 -16.70 7.46
C GLY A 148 10.33 -18.10 7.00
N ARG A 149 9.12 -18.25 6.44
CA ARG A 149 8.60 -19.55 5.96
C ARG A 149 8.53 -19.69 4.44
N LEU A 150 8.77 -18.62 3.70
CA LEU A 150 8.78 -18.66 2.24
C LEU A 150 10.18 -19.02 1.77
N VAL A 151 10.32 -20.20 1.18
CA VAL A 151 11.57 -20.62 0.53
C VAL A 151 11.58 -20.02 -0.86
N LEU A 152 12.32 -18.94 -1.03
CA LEU A 152 12.53 -18.30 -2.33
C LEU A 152 13.77 -18.91 -3.01
N PRO A 153 13.83 -18.90 -4.36
CA PRO A 153 15.03 -19.25 -5.08
C PRO A 153 16.23 -18.37 -4.65
N GLU A 154 17.43 -18.90 -4.78
CA GLU A 154 18.68 -18.19 -4.45
C GLU A 154 18.74 -16.85 -5.20
N GLY A 155 19.09 -15.77 -4.49
CA GLY A 155 19.18 -14.43 -5.04
C GLY A 155 17.84 -13.68 -5.19
N VAL A 156 16.69 -14.31 -4.91
CA VAL A 156 15.37 -13.66 -4.98
C VAL A 156 15.01 -13.07 -3.62
N THR A 157 14.75 -11.77 -3.59
CA THR A 157 14.26 -11.06 -2.39
C THR A 157 12.73 -11.17 -2.26
N GLU A 158 12.17 -11.00 -1.04
CA GLU A 158 10.72 -10.92 -0.82
C GLU A 158 10.07 -9.82 -1.68
N GLN A 159 10.73 -8.66 -1.78
CA GLN A 159 10.27 -7.55 -2.61
C GLN A 159 10.28 -7.92 -4.10
N GLY A 160 11.32 -8.63 -4.57
CA GLY A 160 11.40 -9.13 -5.93
C GLY A 160 10.30 -10.14 -6.25
N ALA A 161 10.02 -11.06 -5.32
CA ALA A 161 8.94 -12.03 -5.46
C ALA A 161 7.57 -11.36 -5.52
N LEU A 162 7.32 -10.35 -4.67
CA LEU A 162 6.08 -9.58 -4.68
C LEU A 162 5.93 -8.81 -6.00
N ARG A 163 6.97 -8.12 -6.46
CA ARG A 163 6.97 -7.43 -7.75
C ARG A 163 6.70 -8.37 -8.92
N TYR A 164 7.33 -9.54 -8.92
CA TYR A 164 7.06 -10.59 -9.91
C TYR A 164 5.60 -11.02 -9.90
N THR A 165 5.01 -11.24 -8.72
CA THR A 165 3.60 -11.59 -8.56
C THR A 165 2.67 -10.50 -9.12
N ILE A 166 2.96 -9.22 -8.82
CA ILE A 166 2.17 -8.08 -9.31
C ILE A 166 2.19 -8.02 -10.83
N VAL A 167 3.39 -8.09 -11.44
CA VAL A 167 3.54 -8.03 -12.90
C VAL A 167 2.79 -9.18 -13.58
N ASN A 168 2.94 -10.42 -13.07
CA ASN A 168 2.27 -11.58 -13.67
C ASN A 168 0.76 -11.58 -13.44
N PHE A 169 0.28 -11.03 -12.33
CA PHE A 169 -1.15 -10.80 -12.12
C PHE A 169 -1.73 -9.92 -13.24
N PHE A 170 -1.12 -8.77 -13.51
CA PHE A 170 -1.59 -7.87 -14.57
C PHE A 170 -1.47 -8.51 -15.96
N ARG A 171 -0.38 -9.23 -16.22
CA ARG A 171 -0.23 -9.97 -17.49
C ARG A 171 -1.33 -11.03 -17.69
N GLY A 172 -1.73 -11.71 -16.63
CA GLY A 172 -2.74 -12.77 -16.66
C GLY A 172 -4.16 -12.28 -16.96
N ILE A 173 -4.45 -11.01 -16.68
CA ILE A 173 -5.78 -10.41 -16.92
C ILE A 173 -5.80 -9.42 -18.09
N ALA A 174 -4.64 -9.07 -18.65
CA ALA A 174 -4.50 -8.09 -19.72
C ALA A 174 -4.91 -8.65 -21.08
N THR A 175 -5.37 -7.77 -21.97
CA THR A 175 -5.44 -8.02 -23.41
C THR A 175 -4.05 -8.01 -24.03
N VAL A 176 -3.91 -8.40 -25.30
CA VAL A 176 -2.63 -8.29 -26.03
C VAL A 176 -2.08 -6.87 -25.96
N ARG A 177 -2.91 -5.86 -26.15
CA ARG A 177 -2.54 -4.44 -26.06
C ARG A 177 -2.09 -4.06 -24.64
N GLY A 178 -2.73 -4.63 -23.61
CA GLY A 178 -2.30 -4.42 -22.22
C GLY A 178 -0.94 -5.07 -21.92
N VAL A 179 -0.68 -6.27 -22.45
CA VAL A 179 0.63 -6.96 -22.31
C VAL A 179 1.74 -6.16 -23.00
N GLU A 180 1.50 -5.62 -24.20
CA GLU A 180 2.47 -4.78 -24.90
C GLU A 180 2.86 -3.54 -24.08
N GLN A 181 1.90 -2.92 -23.37
CA GLN A 181 2.21 -1.81 -22.46
C GLN A 181 3.10 -2.25 -21.29
N ILE A 182 2.81 -3.41 -20.69
CA ILE A 182 3.61 -3.96 -19.59
C ILE A 182 5.04 -4.24 -20.08
N ASP A 183 5.20 -4.87 -21.23
CA ASP A 183 6.51 -5.24 -21.78
C ASP A 183 7.34 -4.02 -22.13
N THR A 184 6.73 -3.01 -22.74
CA THR A 184 7.38 -1.73 -23.03
C THR A 184 7.87 -1.06 -21.73
N TRP A 185 7.03 -1.04 -20.70
CA TRP A 185 7.40 -0.45 -19.41
C TRP A 185 8.53 -1.24 -18.72
N LEU A 186 8.50 -2.57 -18.73
CA LEU A 186 9.57 -3.41 -18.17
C LEU A 186 10.92 -3.19 -18.89
N ALA A 187 10.91 -3.10 -20.21
CA ALA A 187 12.12 -2.81 -20.98
C ALA A 187 12.77 -1.48 -20.58
N GLN A 188 11.96 -0.45 -20.32
CA GLN A 188 12.45 0.85 -19.85
C GLN A 188 13.06 0.82 -18.44
N GLN A 189 12.62 -0.11 -17.57
CA GLN A 189 13.17 -0.28 -16.22
C GLN A 189 14.51 -1.03 -16.22
N SER A 190 14.75 -1.90 -17.20
CA SER A 190 15.98 -2.70 -17.30
C SER A 190 17.20 -1.91 -17.79
N VAL A 191 16.98 -0.68 -18.29
CA VAL A 191 18.03 0.21 -18.83
C VAL A 191 18.55 1.19 -17.77
N LYS A 192 17.95 1.25 -16.59
CA LYS A 192 18.38 2.07 -15.45
C LYS A 192 19.14 1.25 -14.43
#